data_0cad376f928b9e3958386526d703098d
#
_entry.id   0cad376f928b9e3958386526d703098d
#
_cell.length_a   1.000
_cell.length_b   1.000
_cell.length_c   1.000
_cell.angle_alpha   90.00
_cell.angle_beta   90.00
_cell.angle_gamma   90.00
#
_symmetry.space_group_name_H-M   'P 1'
#
loop_
_entity.id
_entity.type
_entity.pdbx_description
1 polymer ?
#
loop_
_entity_poly.entity_id
_entity_poly.type
_entity_poly.pdbx_seq_one_letter_code
_entity_poly.pdbx_strand_id
1 'polypeptide(L)'
;MLRSYFGLSKNPFDLTRFTLLAHQQDIFDTLGVHCQQGGFCLLLGQPGTGKSVIKSTLLECDPKRYMIAPVARTLHSYSNTLRILCAAFQTDTDGGDFKCEKRLLAQVHKLNQNGKMIVPLIDDAHLMNTDCLRKLRLLFEDFPKNHNLILIGLPSLVSTLNLAVNEEIKSRVTYSVSLPRLNPEQIHDFILAQLDLCGLAHRTFSAEALDLLIRSADGFLRRTRNLCVASLLEAVRDNTKTVELPHVNRVLLQPHWRRETDFMHPAQTHSSTA
;
A
#
# COMPACT_ATOMS: atom_id res chain seq x y z
N MET A 1 -3.32 -22.12 -14.77
CA MET A 1 -4.60 -22.07 -15.50
C MET A 1 -4.66 -20.89 -16.46
N LEU A 2 -4.71 -19.60 -16.01
CA LEU A 2 -4.77 -18.43 -16.90
C LEU A 2 -3.64 -18.37 -17.93
N ARG A 3 -2.37 -18.54 -17.48
CA ARG A 3 -1.21 -18.47 -18.38
C ARG A 3 -1.30 -19.49 -19.52
N SER A 4 -1.60 -20.74 -19.21
CA SER A 4 -1.70 -21.81 -20.23
C SER A 4 -2.84 -21.55 -21.20
N TYR A 5 -4.00 -21.10 -20.71
CA TYR A 5 -5.18 -20.89 -21.53
C TYR A 5 -5.01 -19.73 -22.52
N PHE A 6 -4.45 -18.61 -22.04
CA PHE A 6 -4.22 -17.42 -22.87
C PHE A 6 -2.86 -17.42 -23.59
N GLY A 7 -1.99 -18.41 -23.34
CA GLY A 7 -0.66 -18.46 -23.94
C GLY A 7 0.31 -17.39 -23.43
N LEU A 8 0.19 -17.01 -22.16
CA LEU A 8 0.91 -15.89 -21.59
C LEU A 8 2.26 -16.30 -20.97
N SER A 9 3.25 -15.45 -21.11
CA SER A 9 4.54 -15.60 -20.44
C SER A 9 4.48 -15.28 -18.94
N LYS A 10 3.55 -14.38 -18.52
CA LYS A 10 3.34 -13.91 -17.15
C LYS A 10 1.88 -14.04 -16.74
N ASN A 11 1.63 -14.08 -15.43
CA ASN A 11 0.26 -13.99 -14.94
C ASN A 11 -0.30 -12.59 -15.19
N PRO A 12 -1.57 -12.48 -15.65
CA PRO A 12 -2.22 -11.19 -15.74
C PRO A 12 -2.28 -10.54 -14.36
N PHE A 13 -2.07 -9.23 -14.32
CA PHE A 13 -2.13 -8.44 -13.08
C PHE A 13 -1.14 -8.92 -12.00
N ASP A 14 0.04 -9.44 -12.39
CA ASP A 14 1.08 -9.87 -11.46
C ASP A 14 1.63 -8.66 -10.66
N LEU A 15 1.88 -8.88 -9.38
CA LEU A 15 2.39 -7.86 -8.45
C LEU A 15 3.93 -7.82 -8.38
N THR A 16 4.64 -8.54 -9.23
CA THR A 16 6.11 -8.61 -9.18
C THR A 16 6.80 -7.39 -9.79
N ARG A 17 6.11 -6.61 -10.61
CA ARG A 17 6.63 -5.37 -11.18
C ARG A 17 5.54 -4.30 -11.16
N PHE A 18 5.82 -3.21 -10.49
CA PHE A 18 4.93 -2.07 -10.43
C PHE A 18 5.51 -0.93 -11.25
N THR A 19 4.68 -0.33 -12.08
CA THR A 19 4.93 1.00 -12.63
C THR A 19 4.10 1.98 -11.81
N LEU A 20 4.74 3.01 -11.29
CA LEU A 20 4.04 4.08 -10.59
C LEU A 20 3.09 4.79 -11.57
N LEU A 21 1.87 5.04 -11.11
CA LEU A 21 0.97 5.95 -11.82
C LEU A 21 1.46 7.39 -11.63
N ALA A 22 1.08 8.32 -12.51
CA ALA A 22 1.58 9.69 -12.50
C ALA A 22 1.50 10.34 -11.10
N HIS A 23 0.33 10.30 -10.45
CA HIS A 23 0.17 10.84 -9.09
C HIS A 23 0.99 10.09 -8.02
N GLN A 24 1.30 8.81 -8.23
CA GLN A 24 2.18 8.05 -7.33
C GLN A 24 3.64 8.43 -7.54
N GLN A 25 4.03 8.76 -8.78
CA GLN A 25 5.35 9.26 -9.10
C GLN A 25 5.59 10.61 -8.44
N ASP A 26 4.65 11.54 -8.51
CA ASP A 26 4.74 12.85 -7.87
C ASP A 26 4.92 12.72 -6.34
N ILE A 27 4.19 11.80 -5.72
CA ILE A 27 4.31 11.50 -4.29
C ILE A 27 5.69 10.89 -3.98
N PHE A 28 6.13 9.95 -4.79
CA PHE A 28 7.43 9.29 -4.63
C PHE A 28 8.58 10.30 -4.75
N ASP A 29 8.53 11.19 -5.73
CA ASP A 29 9.54 12.24 -5.94
C ASP A 29 9.58 13.21 -4.76
N THR A 30 8.41 13.63 -4.25
CA THR A 30 8.31 14.49 -3.07
C THR A 30 8.87 13.80 -1.82
N LEU A 31 8.54 12.53 -1.59
CA LEU A 31 9.14 11.74 -0.50
C LEU A 31 10.66 11.64 -0.66
N GLY A 32 11.16 11.51 -1.89
CA GLY A 32 12.59 11.51 -2.22
C GLY A 32 13.29 12.79 -1.79
N VAL A 33 12.67 13.95 -1.99
CA VAL A 33 13.18 15.25 -1.51
C VAL A 33 13.29 15.26 0.03
N HIS A 34 12.24 14.85 0.74
CA HIS A 34 12.26 14.76 2.20
C HIS A 34 13.29 13.74 2.71
N CYS A 35 13.47 12.61 2.00
CA CYS A 35 14.53 11.65 2.32
C CYS A 35 15.94 12.25 2.24
N GLN A 36 16.15 13.27 1.42
CA GLN A 36 17.45 13.95 1.30
C GLN A 36 17.67 15.02 2.36
N GLN A 37 16.62 15.70 2.77
CA GLN A 37 16.68 16.83 3.72
C GLN A 37 16.51 16.39 5.17
N GLY A 38 16.01 15.21 5.40
CA GLY A 38 15.51 14.76 6.68
C GLY A 38 14.08 15.23 6.90
N GLY A 39 13.31 14.48 7.69
CA GLY A 39 11.93 14.85 7.99
C GLY A 39 11.10 13.72 8.58
N PHE A 40 9.82 14.02 8.76
CA PHE A 40 8.82 13.07 9.22
C PHE A 40 7.65 13.08 8.24
N CYS A 41 7.49 12.01 7.48
CA CYS A 41 6.51 11.91 6.40
C CYS A 41 5.38 10.94 6.75
N LEU A 42 4.15 11.31 6.37
CA LEU A 42 2.97 10.44 6.45
C LEU A 42 2.50 10.08 5.04
N LEU A 43 2.48 8.79 4.73
CA LEU A 43 1.89 8.24 3.51
C LEU A 43 0.59 7.52 3.87
N LEU A 44 -0.53 8.17 3.61
CA LEU A 44 -1.86 7.71 4.00
C LEU A 44 -2.64 7.20 2.80
N GLY A 45 -3.66 6.41 3.05
CA GLY A 45 -4.60 5.97 2.01
C GLY A 45 -5.45 4.79 2.47
N GLN A 46 -6.60 4.65 1.86
CA GLN A 46 -7.47 3.50 2.07
C GLN A 46 -6.79 2.17 1.66
N PRO A 47 -7.25 1.01 2.14
CA PRO A 47 -6.74 -0.27 1.69
C PRO A 47 -6.91 -0.42 0.17
N GLY A 48 -5.84 -0.77 -0.54
CA GLY A 48 -5.91 -1.00 -1.99
C GLY A 48 -5.69 0.23 -2.88
N THR A 49 -5.35 1.40 -2.34
CA THR A 49 -5.02 2.62 -3.11
C THR A 49 -3.62 2.64 -3.72
N GLY A 50 -2.75 1.68 -3.36
CA GLY A 50 -1.40 1.60 -3.93
C GLY A 50 -0.26 2.00 -3.01
N LYS A 51 -0.48 2.21 -1.70
CA LYS A 51 0.60 2.50 -0.72
C LYS A 51 1.77 1.51 -0.80
N SER A 52 1.45 0.21 -0.96
CA SER A 52 2.46 -0.85 -1.06
C SER A 52 3.34 -0.73 -2.31
N VAL A 53 2.82 -0.13 -3.39
CA VAL A 53 3.59 0.12 -4.61
C VAL A 53 4.66 1.18 -4.33
N ILE A 54 4.27 2.33 -3.76
CA ILE A 54 5.22 3.38 -3.37
C ILE A 54 6.25 2.84 -2.39
N LYS A 55 5.81 2.07 -1.37
CA LYS A 55 6.71 1.41 -0.43
C LYS A 55 7.76 0.53 -1.15
N SER A 56 7.32 -0.32 -2.07
CA SER A 56 8.23 -1.22 -2.80
C SER A 56 9.23 -0.43 -3.65
N THR A 57 8.78 0.62 -4.32
CA THR A 57 9.66 1.50 -5.10
C THR A 57 10.67 2.25 -4.21
N LEU A 58 10.25 2.69 -3.01
CA LEU A 58 11.18 3.27 -2.04
C LEU A 58 12.26 2.28 -1.62
N LEU A 59 11.91 1.02 -1.36
CA LEU A 59 12.86 -0.03 -0.98
C LEU A 59 13.87 -0.37 -2.09
N GLU A 60 13.56 -0.07 -3.34
CA GLU A 60 14.43 -0.24 -4.50
C GLU A 60 15.37 0.96 -4.74
N CYS A 61 15.26 2.05 -3.93
CA CYS A 61 16.15 3.19 -4.02
C CYS A 61 17.63 2.78 -3.81
N ASP A 62 18.54 3.57 -4.38
CA ASP A 62 19.99 3.31 -4.35
C ASP A 62 20.50 2.97 -2.93
N PRO A 63 20.88 1.70 -2.68
CA PRO A 63 21.34 1.26 -1.36
C PRO A 63 22.70 1.83 -0.97
N LYS A 64 23.43 2.46 -1.91
CA LYS A 64 24.68 3.16 -1.60
C LYS A 64 24.39 4.46 -0.87
N ARG A 65 23.30 5.14 -1.25
CA ARG A 65 22.90 6.45 -0.71
C ARG A 65 21.93 6.33 0.46
N TYR A 66 20.98 5.39 0.39
CA TYR A 66 19.91 5.25 1.38
C TYR A 66 20.03 3.95 2.17
N MET A 67 19.79 4.04 3.47
CA MET A 67 19.52 2.89 4.33
C MET A 67 18.05 2.93 4.74
N ILE A 68 17.22 2.26 3.94
CA ILE A 68 15.78 2.17 4.20
C ILE A 68 15.52 0.92 5.04
N ALA A 69 15.01 1.14 6.25
CA ALA A 69 14.72 0.08 7.22
C ALA A 69 13.21 -0.16 7.29
N PRO A 70 12.67 -1.19 6.58
CA PRO A 70 11.26 -1.48 6.60
C PRO A 70 10.86 -2.16 7.90
N VAL A 71 9.88 -1.59 8.59
CA VAL A 71 9.19 -2.19 9.73
C VAL A 71 7.80 -2.61 9.24
N ALA A 72 7.67 -3.88 8.89
CA ALA A 72 6.38 -4.49 8.60
C ALA A 72 5.90 -5.24 9.85
N ARG A 73 4.67 -5.02 10.27
CA ARG A 73 4.07 -5.63 11.48
C ARG A 73 4.55 -4.98 12.78
N THR A 74 4.03 -3.83 13.08
CA THR A 74 4.31 -3.09 14.34
C THR A 74 3.77 -3.75 15.60
N LEU A 75 3.19 -4.90 15.59
CA LEU A 75 2.68 -5.72 16.72
C LEU A 75 2.26 -4.92 17.98
N HIS A 76 1.89 -3.64 17.80
CA HIS A 76 1.37 -2.70 18.83
C HIS A 76 2.28 -2.47 20.06
N SER A 77 3.51 -2.98 20.07
CA SER A 77 4.43 -2.91 21.20
C SER A 77 5.73 -2.20 20.77
N TYR A 78 6.18 -1.27 21.61
CA TYR A 78 7.47 -0.59 21.42
C TYR A 78 8.63 -1.58 21.32
N SER A 79 8.75 -2.51 22.26
CA SER A 79 9.84 -3.48 22.31
C SER A 79 9.91 -4.34 21.04
N ASN A 80 8.75 -4.76 20.51
CA ASN A 80 8.72 -5.52 19.26
C ASN A 80 9.12 -4.65 18.06
N THR A 81 8.63 -3.42 17.98
CA THR A 81 8.98 -2.47 16.92
C THR A 81 10.48 -2.17 16.95
N LEU A 82 11.04 -1.95 18.15
CA LEU A 82 12.46 -1.72 18.36
C LEU A 82 13.31 -2.92 17.87
N ARG A 83 12.92 -4.15 18.21
CA ARG A 83 13.63 -5.35 17.73
C ARG A 83 13.59 -5.49 16.21
N ILE A 84 12.44 -5.18 15.58
CA ILE A 84 12.32 -5.18 14.12
C ILE A 84 13.23 -4.11 13.52
N LEU A 85 13.31 -2.92 14.11
CA LEU A 85 14.25 -1.87 13.69
C LEU A 85 15.69 -2.36 13.85
N CYS A 86 16.07 -2.94 14.99
CA CYS A 86 17.39 -3.50 15.20
C CYS A 86 17.75 -4.52 14.11
N ALA A 87 16.85 -5.46 13.82
CA ALA A 87 17.06 -6.46 12.77
C ALA A 87 17.21 -5.80 11.38
N ALA A 88 16.36 -4.80 11.06
CA ALA A 88 16.42 -4.08 9.78
C ALA A 88 17.73 -3.31 9.62
N PHE A 89 18.31 -2.77 10.71
CA PHE A 89 19.62 -2.13 10.72
C PHE A 89 20.78 -3.11 10.99
N GLN A 90 20.51 -4.42 10.98
CA GLN A 90 21.51 -5.47 11.16
C GLN A 90 22.26 -5.36 12.50
N THR A 91 21.55 -5.01 13.57
CA THR A 91 22.06 -5.01 14.93
C THR A 91 21.49 -6.19 15.71
N ASP A 92 22.21 -6.60 16.75
CA ASP A 92 21.77 -7.66 17.64
C ASP A 92 20.51 -7.23 18.43
N THR A 93 19.56 -8.16 18.57
CA THR A 93 18.27 -7.96 19.20
C THR A 93 18.20 -8.51 20.63
N ASP A 94 19.30 -9.09 21.14
CA ASP A 94 19.36 -9.69 22.45
C ASP A 94 19.42 -8.66 23.57
N GLY A 95 18.72 -8.94 24.65
CA GLY A 95 18.68 -8.12 25.85
C GLY A 95 17.43 -7.24 25.96
N GLY A 96 17.45 -6.33 26.92
CA GLY A 96 16.35 -5.39 27.15
C GLY A 96 16.36 -4.21 26.18
N ASP A 97 15.24 -3.46 26.15
CA ASP A 97 15.03 -2.35 25.22
C ASP A 97 16.19 -1.33 25.26
N PHE A 98 16.69 -0.98 26.44
CA PHE A 98 17.81 -0.04 26.57
C PHE A 98 19.09 -0.49 25.83
N LYS A 99 19.40 -1.80 25.87
CA LYS A 99 20.56 -2.32 25.13
C LYS A 99 20.34 -2.31 23.63
N CYS A 100 19.12 -2.62 23.19
CA CYS A 100 18.73 -2.56 21.78
C CYS A 100 18.78 -1.14 21.27
N GLU A 101 18.24 -0.15 21.99
CA GLU A 101 18.30 1.26 21.63
C GLU A 101 19.75 1.74 21.47
N LYS A 102 20.61 1.46 22.46
CA LYS A 102 22.01 1.87 22.40
C LYS A 102 22.75 1.30 21.21
N ARG A 103 22.53 0.01 20.88
CA ARG A 103 23.15 -0.62 19.69
C ARG A 103 22.60 -0.03 18.40
N LEU A 104 21.29 0.15 18.33
CA LEU A 104 20.62 0.75 17.17
C LEU A 104 21.16 2.17 16.91
N LEU A 105 21.22 3.02 17.93
CA LEU A 105 21.74 4.37 17.82
C LEU A 105 23.21 4.39 17.35
N ALA A 106 24.07 3.55 17.94
CA ALA A 106 25.47 3.43 17.50
C ALA A 106 25.57 3.05 16.02
N GLN A 107 24.73 2.09 15.56
CA GLN A 107 24.74 1.63 14.18
C GLN A 107 24.21 2.69 13.21
N VAL A 108 23.11 3.37 13.51
CA VAL A 108 22.56 4.40 12.61
C VAL A 108 23.51 5.60 12.47
N HIS A 109 24.19 6.00 13.56
CA HIS A 109 25.21 7.04 13.51
C HIS A 109 26.41 6.61 12.66
N LYS A 110 26.89 5.37 12.81
CA LYS A 110 27.96 4.81 11.98
C LYS A 110 27.58 4.80 10.49
N LEU A 111 26.37 4.36 10.16
CA LEU A 111 25.88 4.34 8.77
C LEU A 111 25.78 5.76 8.20
N ASN A 112 25.32 6.71 8.98
CA ASN A 112 25.22 8.11 8.57
C ASN A 112 26.60 8.75 8.37
N GLN A 113 27.58 8.47 9.25
CA GLN A 113 28.97 8.91 9.08
C GLN A 113 29.59 8.36 7.79
N ASN A 114 29.16 7.19 7.35
CA ASN A 114 29.54 6.61 6.06
C ASN A 114 28.74 7.19 4.87
N GLY A 115 28.03 8.30 5.05
CA GLY A 115 27.31 9.01 4.00
C GLY A 115 25.93 8.45 3.67
N LYS A 116 25.39 7.49 4.44
CA LYS A 116 24.06 6.95 4.20
C LYS A 116 22.97 7.79 4.85
N MET A 117 21.92 8.07 4.10
CA MET A 117 20.68 8.64 4.61
C MET A 117 19.86 7.56 5.30
N ILE A 118 19.49 7.80 6.55
CA ILE A 118 18.75 6.83 7.37
C ILE A 118 17.24 7.05 7.20
N VAL A 119 16.53 6.03 6.72
CA VAL A 119 15.10 6.12 6.43
C VAL A 119 14.35 4.95 7.08
N PRO A 120 13.96 5.06 8.38
CA PRO A 120 12.98 4.13 8.96
C PRO A 120 11.64 4.26 8.24
N LEU A 121 11.09 3.13 7.78
CA LEU A 121 9.81 3.06 7.09
C LEU A 121 8.88 2.13 7.85
N ILE A 122 7.87 2.67 8.51
CA ILE A 122 6.94 1.91 9.36
C ILE A 122 5.62 1.75 8.62
N ASP A 123 5.31 0.51 8.25
CA ASP A 123 4.04 0.16 7.63
C ASP A 123 2.97 -0.16 8.68
N ASP A 124 1.71 -0.01 8.28
CA ASP A 124 0.54 -0.18 9.16
C ASP A 124 0.61 0.64 10.46
N ALA A 125 1.23 1.81 10.42
CA ALA A 125 1.43 2.69 11.57
C ALA A 125 0.12 3.10 12.28
N HIS A 126 -1.02 3.02 11.60
CA HIS A 126 -2.35 3.27 12.18
C HIS A 126 -2.75 2.25 13.26
N LEU A 127 -2.06 1.11 13.33
CA LEU A 127 -2.26 0.08 14.34
C LEU A 127 -1.44 0.34 15.63
N MET A 128 -0.54 1.32 15.62
CA MET A 128 0.29 1.65 16.78
C MET A 128 -0.52 2.40 17.83
N ASN A 129 -0.35 2.03 19.08
CA ASN A 129 -0.91 2.80 20.18
C ASN A 129 -0.09 4.07 20.45
N THR A 130 -0.69 5.01 21.16
CA THR A 130 -0.08 6.30 21.51
C THR A 130 1.23 6.15 22.27
N ASP A 131 1.34 5.20 23.21
CA ASP A 131 2.56 4.96 23.98
C ASP A 131 3.72 4.52 23.10
N CYS A 132 3.46 3.62 22.14
CA CYS A 132 4.46 3.18 21.17
C CYS A 132 4.93 4.34 20.28
N LEU A 133 4.00 5.16 19.77
CA LEU A 133 4.33 6.34 18.95
C LEU A 133 5.21 7.33 19.72
N ARG A 134 4.89 7.60 20.99
CA ARG A 134 5.67 8.52 21.85
C ARG A 134 7.07 7.98 22.13
N LYS A 135 7.22 6.70 22.45
CA LYS A 135 8.53 6.08 22.65
C LYS A 135 9.38 6.08 21.37
N LEU A 136 8.77 5.78 20.23
CA LEU A 136 9.46 5.88 18.95
C LEU A 136 9.90 7.31 18.63
N ARG A 137 9.06 8.30 18.91
CA ARG A 137 9.45 9.70 18.77
C ARG A 137 10.71 9.99 19.56
N LEU A 138 10.77 9.60 20.84
CA LEU A 138 11.96 9.81 21.67
C LEU A 138 13.19 9.11 21.08
N LEU A 139 13.05 7.88 20.65
CA LEU A 139 14.13 7.13 19.99
C LEU A 139 14.65 7.87 18.74
N PHE A 140 13.76 8.39 17.89
CA PHE A 140 14.14 9.07 16.67
C PHE A 140 14.71 10.49 16.91
N GLU A 141 14.54 11.09 18.08
CA GLU A 141 15.25 12.33 18.46
C GLU A 141 16.76 12.13 18.55
N ASP A 142 17.18 10.93 18.94
CA ASP A 142 18.59 10.56 19.07
C ASP A 142 19.20 10.05 17.75
N PHE A 143 18.41 9.96 16.67
CA PHE A 143 18.91 9.63 15.34
C PHE A 143 19.69 10.79 14.71
N PRO A 144 20.53 10.55 13.69
CA PRO A 144 21.16 11.61 12.92
C PRO A 144 20.13 12.64 12.43
N LYS A 145 20.43 13.94 12.53
CA LYS A 145 19.47 15.03 12.24
C LYS A 145 18.88 15.02 10.82
N ASN A 146 19.56 14.38 9.89
CA ASN A 146 19.14 14.23 8.50
C ASN A 146 18.39 12.93 8.23
N HIS A 147 17.97 12.18 9.26
CA HIS A 147 17.13 11.00 9.05
C HIS A 147 15.72 11.40 8.57
N ASN A 148 15.06 10.51 7.83
CA ASN A 148 13.66 10.71 7.43
C ASN A 148 12.80 9.52 7.90
N LEU A 149 11.86 9.77 8.80
CA LEU A 149 10.88 8.78 9.24
C LEU A 149 9.68 8.79 8.30
N ILE A 150 9.31 7.65 7.76
CA ILE A 150 8.10 7.50 6.94
C ILE A 150 7.11 6.57 7.65
N LEU A 151 5.95 7.10 8.03
CA LEU A 151 4.83 6.30 8.52
C LEU A 151 3.82 6.08 7.38
N ILE A 152 3.53 4.80 7.11
CA ILE A 152 2.53 4.40 6.13
C ILE A 152 1.32 3.84 6.87
N GLY A 153 0.11 4.30 6.52
CA GLY A 153 -1.08 3.84 7.24
C GLY A 153 -2.41 4.23 6.60
N LEU A 154 -3.46 3.94 7.34
CA LEU A 154 -4.81 4.40 7.01
C LEU A 154 -5.00 5.86 7.44
N PRO A 155 -5.99 6.58 6.88
CA PRO A 155 -6.31 7.94 7.31
C PRO A 155 -6.63 8.09 8.80
N SER A 156 -7.06 7.01 9.48
CA SER A 156 -7.28 6.98 10.93
C SER A 156 -6.01 7.30 11.74
N LEU A 157 -4.81 7.13 11.18
CA LEU A 157 -3.57 7.55 11.81
C LEU A 157 -3.56 9.06 12.12
N VAL A 158 -4.12 9.88 11.23
CA VAL A 158 -4.25 11.33 11.46
C VAL A 158 -5.13 11.62 12.67
N SER A 159 -6.23 10.87 12.83
CA SER A 159 -7.10 11.01 14.01
C SER A 159 -6.33 10.72 15.31
N THR A 160 -5.49 9.69 15.30
CA THR A 160 -4.61 9.37 16.44
C THR A 160 -3.59 10.48 16.71
N LEU A 161 -2.96 11.02 15.65
CA LEU A 161 -1.98 12.10 15.79
C LEU A 161 -2.62 13.43 16.21
N ASN A 162 -3.91 13.64 15.93
CA ASN A 162 -4.64 14.84 16.34
C ASN A 162 -5.05 14.85 17.82
N LEU A 163 -4.88 13.76 18.56
CA LEU A 163 -5.09 13.75 20.01
C LEU A 163 -4.08 14.72 20.67
N ALA A 164 -4.53 15.51 21.63
CA ALA A 164 -3.70 16.49 22.34
C ALA A 164 -2.40 15.87 22.92
N VAL A 165 -2.47 14.62 23.37
CA VAL A 165 -1.33 13.86 23.89
C VAL A 165 -0.25 13.58 22.83
N ASN A 166 -0.56 13.70 21.56
CA ASN A 166 0.34 13.46 20.42
C ASN A 166 0.76 14.74 19.68
N GLU A 167 0.44 15.93 20.21
CA GLU A 167 0.74 17.21 19.57
C GLU A 167 2.24 17.37 19.27
N GLU A 168 3.10 16.91 20.15
CA GLU A 168 4.55 16.93 19.92
C GLU A 168 5.01 16.05 18.75
N ILE A 169 4.31 14.94 18.47
CA ILE A 169 4.59 14.09 17.32
C ILE A 169 4.08 14.78 16.07
N LYS A 170 2.85 15.29 16.13
CA LYS A 170 2.19 15.97 15.01
C LYS A 170 2.97 17.18 14.53
N SER A 171 3.50 18.00 15.46
CA SER A 171 4.27 19.20 15.13
C SER A 171 5.55 18.91 14.33
N ARG A 172 6.05 17.69 14.34
CA ARG A 172 7.26 17.26 13.62
C ARG A 172 6.98 16.74 12.20
N VAL A 173 5.70 16.55 11.84
CA VAL A 173 5.33 16.09 10.51
C VAL A 173 5.68 17.17 9.48
N THR A 174 6.63 16.86 8.60
CA THR A 174 7.10 17.77 7.55
C THR A 174 6.33 17.60 6.26
N TYR A 175 5.77 16.42 6.02
CA TYR A 175 4.98 16.13 4.82
C TYR A 175 3.91 15.08 5.13
N SER A 176 2.70 15.33 4.66
CA SER A 176 1.59 14.40 4.77
C SER A 176 0.81 14.35 3.48
N VAL A 177 0.64 13.15 2.94
CA VAL A 177 -0.11 12.91 1.72
C VAL A 177 -1.07 11.75 1.89
N SER A 178 -2.26 11.89 1.31
CA SER A 178 -3.25 10.82 1.23
C SER A 178 -3.41 10.40 -0.22
N LEU A 179 -3.16 9.12 -0.51
CA LEU A 179 -3.40 8.54 -1.83
C LEU A 179 -4.90 8.59 -2.15
N PRO A 180 -5.29 9.28 -3.22
CA PRO A 180 -6.68 9.35 -3.63
C PRO A 180 -7.15 8.01 -4.22
N ARG A 181 -8.45 7.84 -4.34
CA ARG A 181 -9.02 6.84 -5.22
C ARG A 181 -8.81 7.27 -6.67
N LEU A 182 -8.63 6.31 -7.55
CA LEU A 182 -8.52 6.58 -8.98
C LEU A 182 -9.88 7.00 -9.57
N ASN A 183 -9.85 7.90 -10.53
CA ASN A 183 -11.01 8.19 -11.35
C ASN A 183 -11.24 7.06 -12.38
N PRO A 184 -12.41 7.00 -13.05
CA PRO A 184 -12.72 5.96 -14.04
C PRO A 184 -11.69 5.85 -15.16
N GLU A 185 -11.17 6.96 -15.67
CA GLU A 185 -10.17 7.01 -16.75
C GLU A 185 -8.85 6.40 -16.29
N GLN A 186 -8.39 6.75 -15.09
CA GLN A 186 -7.16 6.19 -14.51
C GLN A 186 -7.27 4.68 -14.26
N ILE A 187 -8.46 4.17 -13.89
CA ILE A 187 -8.70 2.73 -13.75
C ILE A 187 -8.67 2.05 -15.12
N HIS A 188 -9.30 2.66 -16.12
CA HIS A 188 -9.28 2.18 -17.49
C HIS A 188 -7.83 2.03 -17.98
N ASP A 189 -7.04 3.10 -17.88
CA ASP A 189 -5.64 3.12 -18.30
C ASP A 189 -4.80 2.09 -17.53
N PHE A 190 -5.06 1.95 -16.22
CA PHE A 190 -4.41 0.92 -15.42
C PHE A 190 -4.71 -0.48 -15.93
N ILE A 191 -5.98 -0.78 -16.27
CA ILE A 191 -6.36 -2.10 -16.80
C ILE A 191 -5.64 -2.36 -18.12
N LEU A 192 -5.67 -1.40 -19.06
CA LEU A 192 -5.02 -1.54 -20.38
C LEU A 192 -3.52 -1.76 -20.23
N ALA A 193 -2.85 -0.95 -19.39
CA ALA A 193 -1.41 -1.11 -19.14
C ALA A 193 -1.08 -2.50 -18.55
N GLN A 194 -1.95 -3.05 -17.69
CA GLN A 194 -1.75 -4.41 -17.15
C GLN A 194 -1.97 -5.50 -18.21
N LEU A 195 -2.89 -5.31 -19.15
CA LEU A 195 -3.09 -6.21 -20.28
C LEU A 195 -1.85 -6.21 -21.19
N ASP A 196 -1.31 -5.04 -21.51
CA ASP A 196 -0.09 -4.89 -22.32
C ASP A 196 1.11 -5.58 -21.66
N LEU A 197 1.28 -5.40 -20.34
CA LEU A 197 2.38 -6.02 -19.59
C LEU A 197 2.37 -7.56 -19.61
N CYS A 198 1.20 -8.18 -19.73
CA CYS A 198 1.07 -9.63 -19.80
C CYS A 198 0.88 -10.17 -21.23
N GLY A 199 0.74 -9.29 -22.24
CA GLY A 199 0.55 -9.65 -23.65
C GLY A 199 -0.89 -10.03 -24.00
N LEU A 200 -1.87 -9.54 -23.24
CA LEU A 200 -3.29 -9.67 -23.57
C LEU A 200 -3.75 -8.52 -24.46
N ALA A 201 -4.55 -8.82 -25.46
CA ALA A 201 -5.15 -7.79 -26.30
C ALA A 201 -6.17 -6.95 -25.49
N HIS A 202 -6.32 -5.66 -25.79
CA HIS A 202 -7.32 -4.80 -25.15
C HIS A 202 -8.75 -5.32 -25.32
N ARG A 203 -9.06 -5.97 -26.47
CA ARG A 203 -10.33 -6.64 -26.72
C ARG A 203 -10.60 -7.89 -25.85
N THR A 204 -9.68 -8.24 -24.95
CA THR A 204 -9.92 -9.33 -23.97
C THR A 204 -11.10 -9.04 -23.06
N PHE A 205 -11.41 -7.78 -22.80
CA PHE A 205 -12.64 -7.37 -22.13
C PHE A 205 -13.55 -6.68 -23.13
N SER A 206 -14.85 -7.05 -23.18
CA SER A 206 -15.84 -6.29 -23.94
C SER A 206 -16.01 -4.90 -23.33
N ALA A 207 -16.49 -3.93 -24.10
CA ALA A 207 -16.70 -2.56 -23.63
C ALA A 207 -17.64 -2.51 -22.41
N GLU A 208 -18.70 -3.28 -22.43
CA GLU A 208 -19.69 -3.36 -21.35
C GLU A 208 -19.11 -4.01 -20.09
N ALA A 209 -18.30 -5.06 -20.27
CA ALA A 209 -17.61 -5.72 -19.16
C ALA A 209 -16.60 -4.80 -18.51
N LEU A 210 -15.83 -4.06 -19.32
CA LEU A 210 -14.83 -3.11 -18.86
C LEU A 210 -15.47 -1.95 -18.09
N ASP A 211 -16.56 -1.39 -18.60
CA ASP A 211 -17.31 -0.32 -17.93
C ASP A 211 -17.88 -0.78 -16.58
N LEU A 212 -18.45 -1.98 -16.52
CA LEU A 212 -18.94 -2.53 -15.25
C LEU A 212 -17.79 -2.79 -14.25
N LEU A 213 -16.65 -3.29 -14.71
CA LEU A 213 -15.47 -3.47 -13.87
C LEU A 213 -14.99 -2.15 -13.29
N ILE A 214 -14.87 -1.11 -14.11
CA ILE A 214 -14.41 0.23 -13.69
C ILE A 214 -15.33 0.79 -12.62
N ARG A 215 -16.64 0.77 -12.86
CA ARG A 215 -17.64 1.24 -11.87
C ARG A 215 -17.60 0.44 -10.58
N SER A 216 -17.46 -0.89 -10.68
CA SER A 216 -17.44 -1.77 -9.51
C SER A 216 -16.13 -1.69 -8.73
N ALA A 217 -15.03 -1.27 -9.35
CA ALA A 217 -13.73 -1.12 -8.71
C ALA A 217 -13.70 0.04 -7.70
N ASP A 218 -14.59 1.03 -7.82
CA ASP A 218 -14.73 2.17 -6.89
C ASP A 218 -13.42 2.91 -6.63
N GLY A 219 -12.54 3.01 -7.61
CA GLY A 219 -11.25 3.72 -7.51
C GLY A 219 -10.13 2.95 -6.81
N PHE A 220 -10.30 1.68 -6.45
CA PHE A 220 -9.30 0.91 -5.72
C PHE A 220 -8.51 -0.05 -6.62
N LEU A 221 -7.21 0.15 -6.75
CA LEU A 221 -6.32 -0.69 -7.56
C LEU A 221 -6.39 -2.18 -7.21
N ARG A 222 -6.40 -2.51 -5.92
CA ARG A 222 -6.51 -3.91 -5.48
C ARG A 222 -7.83 -4.53 -5.90
N ARG A 223 -8.93 -3.79 -5.76
CA ARG A 223 -10.26 -4.24 -6.16
C ARG A 223 -10.35 -4.40 -7.67
N THR A 224 -9.84 -3.43 -8.44
CA THR A 224 -9.74 -3.50 -9.92
C THR A 224 -9.02 -4.78 -10.34
N ARG A 225 -7.81 -4.99 -9.83
CA ARG A 225 -7.01 -6.17 -10.13
C ARG A 225 -7.76 -7.48 -9.83
N ASN A 226 -8.33 -7.59 -8.64
CA ASN A 226 -9.00 -8.81 -8.21
C ASN A 226 -10.24 -9.09 -9.06
N LEU A 227 -11.03 -8.07 -9.40
CA LEU A 227 -12.18 -8.19 -10.30
C LEU A 227 -11.76 -8.63 -11.70
N CYS A 228 -10.70 -8.04 -12.27
CA CYS A 228 -10.18 -8.43 -13.59
C CYS A 228 -9.72 -9.90 -13.60
N VAL A 229 -8.93 -10.30 -12.59
CA VAL A 229 -8.45 -11.69 -12.50
C VAL A 229 -9.60 -12.68 -12.32
N ALA A 230 -10.57 -12.38 -11.46
CA ALA A 230 -11.73 -13.24 -11.25
C ALA A 230 -12.58 -13.35 -12.51
N SER A 231 -12.79 -12.26 -13.24
CA SER A 231 -13.54 -12.25 -14.50
C SER A 231 -12.84 -13.04 -15.62
N LEU A 232 -11.50 -12.94 -15.70
CA LEU A 232 -10.71 -13.79 -16.59
C LEU A 232 -10.86 -15.28 -16.26
N LEU A 233 -10.91 -15.64 -14.98
CA LEU A 233 -11.15 -17.03 -14.56
C LEU A 233 -12.54 -17.53 -14.95
N GLU A 234 -13.57 -16.69 -14.84
CA GLU A 234 -14.93 -17.05 -15.30
C GLU A 234 -14.96 -17.26 -16.82
N ALA A 235 -14.29 -16.41 -17.61
CA ALA A 235 -14.18 -16.59 -19.06
C ALA A 235 -13.48 -17.91 -19.42
N VAL A 236 -12.41 -18.28 -18.69
CA VAL A 236 -11.74 -19.58 -18.87
C VAL A 236 -12.66 -20.74 -18.56
N ARG A 237 -13.52 -20.66 -17.54
CA ARG A 237 -14.53 -21.69 -17.22
C ARG A 237 -15.51 -21.89 -18.34
N ASP A 238 -15.92 -20.81 -19.01
CA ASP A 238 -16.81 -20.85 -20.17
C ASP A 238 -16.06 -21.14 -21.49
N ASN A 239 -14.75 -21.44 -21.41
CA ASN A 239 -13.89 -21.69 -22.55
C ASN A 239 -13.87 -20.55 -23.59
N THR A 240 -13.97 -19.29 -23.14
CA THR A 240 -13.93 -18.08 -23.98
C THR A 240 -12.66 -17.28 -23.74
N LYS A 241 -12.13 -16.63 -24.79
CA LYS A 241 -10.97 -15.75 -24.69
C LYS A 241 -11.34 -14.27 -24.47
N THR A 242 -12.64 -13.99 -24.39
CA THR A 242 -13.18 -12.65 -24.17
C THR A 242 -14.00 -12.65 -22.89
N VAL A 243 -13.74 -11.68 -22.03
CA VAL A 243 -14.54 -11.43 -20.83
C VAL A 243 -15.73 -10.56 -21.23
N GLU A 244 -16.91 -11.10 -21.05
CA GLU A 244 -18.19 -10.44 -21.34
C GLU A 244 -18.92 -10.07 -20.05
N LEU A 245 -19.96 -9.26 -20.15
CA LEU A 245 -20.79 -8.80 -19.03
C LEU A 245 -21.26 -9.92 -18.08
N PRO A 246 -21.72 -11.11 -18.57
CA PRO A 246 -22.15 -12.21 -17.68
C PRO A 246 -21.03 -12.73 -16.78
N HIS A 247 -19.76 -12.74 -17.26
CA HIS A 247 -18.60 -13.17 -16.44
C HIS A 247 -18.38 -12.22 -15.25
N VAL A 248 -18.42 -10.91 -15.51
CA VAL A 248 -18.26 -9.89 -14.45
C VAL A 248 -19.41 -9.95 -13.46
N ASN A 249 -20.65 -10.12 -13.93
CA ASN A 249 -21.82 -10.26 -13.08
C ASN A 249 -21.70 -11.45 -12.14
N ARG A 250 -21.26 -12.61 -12.63
CA ARG A 250 -21.03 -13.81 -11.78
C ARG A 250 -20.01 -13.54 -10.68
N VAL A 251 -18.93 -12.81 -10.98
CA VAL A 251 -17.95 -12.42 -9.99
C VAL A 251 -18.58 -11.50 -8.93
N LEU A 252 -19.33 -10.49 -9.35
CA LEU A 252 -19.94 -9.52 -8.44
C LEU A 252 -21.04 -10.12 -7.55
N LEU A 253 -21.65 -11.24 -7.97
CA LEU A 253 -22.61 -11.98 -7.15
C LEU A 253 -21.96 -12.75 -5.99
N GLN A 254 -20.65 -12.95 -6.00
CA GLN A 254 -19.95 -13.61 -4.89
C GLN A 254 -20.05 -12.78 -3.61
N PRO A 255 -20.25 -13.38 -2.42
CA PRO A 255 -20.59 -12.68 -1.19
C PRO A 255 -19.60 -11.56 -0.80
N HIS A 256 -18.30 -11.77 -0.99
CA HIS A 256 -17.25 -10.81 -0.61
C HIS A 256 -17.16 -9.56 -1.51
N TRP A 257 -17.89 -9.53 -2.63
CA TRP A 257 -18.01 -8.36 -3.49
C TRP A 257 -19.23 -7.49 -3.18
N ARG A 258 -20.23 -8.05 -2.48
CA ARG A 258 -21.44 -7.32 -2.09
C ARG A 258 -21.10 -6.28 -1.01
N ARG A 259 -21.75 -5.14 -1.08
CA ARG A 259 -21.68 -4.12 -0.01
C ARG A 259 -22.59 -4.54 1.14
N GLU A 260 -22.26 -4.15 2.37
CA GLU A 260 -23.14 -4.39 3.53
C GLU A 260 -24.54 -3.83 3.33
N THR A 261 -24.66 -2.71 2.61
CA THR A 261 -25.95 -2.10 2.22
C THR A 261 -26.80 -3.02 1.36
N ASP A 262 -26.21 -3.95 0.57
CA ASP A 262 -26.93 -4.85 -0.29
C ASP A 262 -27.65 -5.98 0.49
N PHE A 263 -27.27 -6.18 1.75
CA PHE A 263 -27.93 -7.13 2.66
C PHE A 263 -29.04 -6.50 3.48
N MET A 264 -29.14 -5.17 3.53
CA MET A 264 -30.15 -4.46 4.32
C MET A 264 -31.47 -4.22 3.57
N HIS A 265 -31.52 -4.50 2.27
CA HIS A 265 -32.76 -4.48 1.48
C HIS A 265 -32.96 -5.84 0.82
N PRO A 266 -33.63 -6.81 1.50
CA PRO A 266 -34.20 -7.95 0.81
C PRO A 266 -35.20 -7.39 -0.21
N ALA A 267 -35.03 -7.82 -1.49
CA ALA A 267 -35.94 -7.45 -2.55
C ALA A 267 -37.39 -7.63 -2.08
N GLN A 268 -38.14 -6.55 -2.01
CA GLN A 268 -39.58 -6.61 -1.86
C GLN A 268 -40.09 -7.30 -3.14
N THR A 269 -40.37 -8.58 -3.04
CA THR A 269 -41.14 -9.29 -4.04
C THR A 269 -42.51 -8.63 -4.07
N HIS A 270 -42.77 -7.84 -5.11
CA HIS A 270 -44.11 -7.42 -5.46
C HIS A 270 -44.92 -8.68 -5.77
N SER A 271 -45.64 -9.19 -4.77
CA SER A 271 -46.77 -10.06 -4.99
C SER A 271 -47.92 -9.15 -5.45
N SER A 272 -48.04 -8.99 -6.74
CA SER A 272 -49.30 -8.58 -7.34
C SER A 272 -50.29 -9.71 -7.17
N THR A 273 -51.20 -9.60 -6.25
CA THR A 273 -52.47 -10.36 -6.23
C THR A 273 -53.50 -9.54 -6.92
N ALA A 274 -54.13 -10.20 -7.85
CA ALA A 274 -55.30 -9.83 -8.65
C ALA A 274 -56.47 -9.24 -7.84
#